data_ea00cd1a1408c37de45274408414cdfe
#
_entry.id   ea00cd1a1408c37de45274408414cdfe
#
_cell.length_a   1.000
_cell.length_b   1.000
_cell.length_c   1.000
_cell.angle_alpha   90.00
_cell.angle_beta   90.00
_cell.angle_gamma   90.00
#
_symmetry.space_group_name_H-M   'P 1'
#
loop_
_entity.id
_entity.type
_entity.pdbx_description
1 polymer ?
#
loop_
_entity_poly.entity_id
_entity_poly.type
_entity_poly.pdbx_seq_one_letter_code
_entity_poly.pdbx_strand_id
1 'polypeptide(L)'
;MTELKRILHVEDDPSIQAVVKVALEAIGGYQVLSCSSGLQALGEVERFAPQFILLDVMMPGMGGTETLTRLGGQVDLAQVPVVFMTAKAQPGEIENLRKLGARDVIIKPFDPMRLASRIQAIWEAGDA
;
A
#
# COMPACT_ATOMS: atom_id res chain seq x y z
N MET A 1 -0.83 2.19 -20.78
CA MET A 1 -0.81 1.93 -19.33
C MET A 1 -0.33 0.51 -19.08
N THR A 2 0.61 0.35 -18.16
CA THR A 2 1.12 -0.97 -17.80
C THR A 2 0.11 -1.72 -16.95
N GLU A 3 -0.02 -3.02 -17.16
CA GLU A 3 -0.89 -3.85 -16.35
C GLU A 3 -0.33 -3.99 -14.94
N LEU A 4 -1.20 -3.84 -13.93
CA LEU A 4 -0.79 -4.01 -12.54
C LEU A 4 -0.60 -5.49 -12.23
N LYS A 5 0.58 -5.87 -11.77
CA LYS A 5 0.93 -7.26 -11.46
C LYS A 5 1.52 -7.42 -10.06
N ARG A 6 2.37 -6.51 -9.62
CA ARG A 6 3.14 -6.66 -8.37
C ARG A 6 2.75 -5.60 -7.35
N ILE A 7 2.34 -6.06 -6.18
CA ILE A 7 1.92 -5.21 -5.07
C ILE A 7 2.77 -5.54 -3.85
N LEU A 8 3.37 -4.51 -3.25
CA LEU A 8 4.05 -4.63 -1.96
C LEU A 8 3.07 -4.23 -0.88
N HIS A 9 2.87 -5.11 0.10
CA HIS A 9 1.99 -4.84 1.24
C HIS A 9 2.81 -4.80 2.52
N VAL A 10 2.74 -3.69 3.25
CA VAL A 10 3.49 -3.49 4.49
C VAL A 10 2.49 -3.42 5.65
N GLU A 11 2.53 -4.40 6.53
CA GLU A 11 1.58 -4.60 7.61
C GLU A 11 2.20 -5.47 8.69
N ASP A 12 2.19 -5.04 9.95
CA ASP A 12 2.78 -5.80 11.03
C ASP A 12 1.88 -6.92 11.57
N ASP A 13 0.57 -6.84 11.35
CA ASP A 13 -0.39 -7.85 11.82
C ASP A 13 -0.45 -9.02 10.83
N PRO A 14 -0.01 -10.23 11.23
CA PRO A 14 -0.02 -11.37 10.31
C PRO A 14 -1.42 -11.80 9.88
N SER A 15 -2.45 -11.55 10.69
CA SER A 15 -3.82 -11.89 10.30
C SER A 15 -4.29 -10.99 9.15
N ILE A 16 -3.98 -9.70 9.22
CA ILE A 16 -4.33 -8.77 8.15
C ILE A 16 -3.51 -9.07 6.91
N GLN A 17 -2.21 -9.39 7.06
CA GLN A 17 -1.39 -9.81 5.92
C GLN A 17 -2.02 -10.98 5.17
N ALA A 18 -2.48 -12.00 5.91
CA ALA A 18 -3.06 -13.19 5.30
C ALA A 18 -4.34 -12.87 4.53
N VAL A 19 -5.21 -12.05 5.11
CA VAL A 19 -6.47 -11.66 4.46
C VAL A 19 -6.20 -10.86 3.19
N VAL A 20 -5.30 -9.89 3.26
CA VAL A 20 -4.96 -9.05 2.11
C VAL A 20 -4.31 -9.88 1.01
N LYS A 21 -3.41 -10.79 1.37
CA LYS A 21 -2.75 -11.63 0.38
C LYS A 21 -3.74 -12.50 -0.38
N VAL A 22 -4.67 -13.15 0.33
CA VAL A 22 -5.71 -13.95 -0.31
C VAL A 22 -6.59 -13.07 -1.21
N ALA A 23 -7.02 -11.92 -0.71
CA ALA A 23 -7.88 -11.01 -1.48
C ALA A 23 -7.19 -10.55 -2.76
N LEU A 24 -5.91 -10.24 -2.71
CA LEU A 24 -5.21 -9.70 -3.87
C LEU A 24 -4.70 -10.79 -4.81
N GLU A 25 -4.27 -11.94 -4.29
CA GLU A 25 -3.75 -13.02 -5.14
C GLU A 25 -4.86 -13.88 -5.71
N ALA A 26 -5.76 -14.40 -4.85
CA ALA A 26 -6.78 -15.33 -5.29
C ALA A 26 -7.91 -14.64 -6.05
N ILE A 27 -8.34 -13.46 -5.60
CA ILE A 27 -9.44 -12.73 -6.24
C ILE A 27 -8.91 -11.81 -7.33
N GLY A 28 -7.84 -11.07 -7.05
CA GLY A 28 -7.31 -10.07 -7.97
C GLY A 28 -6.30 -10.58 -8.98
N GLY A 29 -5.67 -11.71 -8.71
CA GLY A 29 -4.66 -12.27 -9.60
C GLY A 29 -3.32 -11.55 -9.56
N TYR A 30 -3.05 -10.77 -8.51
CA TYR A 30 -1.80 -10.05 -8.36
C TYR A 30 -0.75 -10.90 -7.65
N GLN A 31 0.52 -10.51 -7.80
CA GLN A 31 1.61 -11.08 -7.02
C GLN A 31 1.86 -10.14 -5.84
N VAL A 32 1.81 -10.66 -4.61
CA VAL A 32 1.91 -9.85 -3.40
C VAL A 32 3.14 -10.26 -2.61
N LEU A 33 3.97 -9.28 -2.27
CA LEU A 33 5.02 -9.46 -1.27
C LEU A 33 4.57 -8.78 0.02
N SER A 34 4.44 -9.55 1.10
CA SER A 34 4.07 -9.02 2.41
C SER A 34 5.32 -8.74 3.23
N CYS A 35 5.41 -7.54 3.76
CA CYS A 35 6.48 -7.14 4.67
C CYS A 35 5.88 -6.79 6.03
N SER A 36 6.55 -7.17 7.10
CA SER A 36 6.06 -7.00 8.47
C SER A 36 6.45 -5.65 9.08
N SER A 37 7.30 -4.89 8.44
CA SER A 37 7.79 -3.61 8.95
C SER A 37 8.22 -2.69 7.83
N GLY A 38 8.35 -1.40 8.15
CA GLY A 38 8.90 -0.44 7.20
C GLY A 38 10.34 -0.76 6.82
N LEU A 39 11.16 -1.18 7.79
CA LEU A 39 12.54 -1.55 7.50
C LEU A 39 12.63 -2.71 6.52
N GLN A 40 11.79 -3.73 6.69
CA GLN A 40 11.76 -4.85 5.75
C GLN A 40 11.36 -4.38 4.35
N ALA A 41 10.36 -3.51 4.28
CA ALA A 41 9.92 -2.97 3.00
C ALA A 41 11.04 -2.21 2.28
N LEU A 42 11.79 -1.39 3.01
CA LEU A 42 12.91 -0.65 2.44
C LEU A 42 13.99 -1.57 1.89
N GLY A 43 14.22 -2.72 2.54
CA GLY A 43 15.19 -3.70 2.10
C GLY A 43 14.74 -4.54 0.91
N GLU A 44 13.44 -4.63 0.67
CA GLU A 44 12.87 -5.51 -0.36
C GLU A 44 12.38 -4.76 -1.60
N VAL A 45 12.14 -3.45 -1.48
CA VAL A 45 11.41 -2.70 -2.53
C VAL A 45 12.15 -2.71 -3.87
N GLU A 46 13.46 -2.58 -3.86
CA GLU A 46 14.20 -2.55 -5.12
C GLU A 46 14.20 -3.91 -5.81
N ARG A 47 14.41 -4.97 -5.03
CA ARG A 47 14.44 -6.33 -5.57
C ARG A 47 13.09 -6.78 -6.11
N PHE A 48 12.02 -6.51 -5.36
CA PHE A 48 10.67 -6.90 -5.76
C PHE A 48 10.16 -6.03 -6.91
N ALA A 49 10.59 -4.78 -6.96
CA ALA A 49 10.17 -3.80 -7.97
C ALA A 49 8.64 -3.70 -8.05
N PRO A 50 7.98 -3.31 -6.94
CA PRO A 50 6.51 -3.22 -6.94
C PRO A 50 6.03 -2.12 -7.87
N GLN A 51 4.83 -2.30 -8.39
CA GLN A 51 4.14 -1.28 -9.18
C GLN A 51 3.16 -0.49 -8.31
N PHE A 52 2.83 -1.02 -7.12
CA PHE A 52 1.85 -0.46 -6.21
C PHE A 52 2.26 -0.84 -4.79
N ILE A 53 2.13 0.08 -3.84
CA ILE A 53 2.48 -0.17 -2.45
C ILE A 53 1.27 0.11 -1.56
N LEU A 54 0.86 -0.88 -0.79
CA LEU A 54 -0.22 -0.78 0.18
C LEU A 54 0.42 -0.75 1.57
N LEU A 55 0.25 0.34 2.31
CA LEU A 55 1.07 0.64 3.48
C LEU A 55 0.21 1.00 4.68
N ASP A 56 0.33 0.22 5.75
CA ASP A 56 -0.37 0.53 7.00
C ASP A 56 0.24 1.76 7.67
N VAL A 57 -0.62 2.63 8.21
CA VAL A 57 -0.16 3.84 8.91
C VAL A 57 0.42 3.49 10.28
N MET A 58 -0.28 2.65 11.05
CA MET A 58 0.06 2.37 12.44
C MET A 58 0.87 1.08 12.55
N MET A 59 2.18 1.22 12.69
CA MET A 59 3.09 0.09 12.89
C MET A 59 4.07 0.43 14.00
N PRO A 60 4.50 -0.56 14.81
CA PRO A 60 5.53 -0.30 15.82
C PRO A 60 6.87 0.03 15.16
N GLY A 61 7.67 0.81 15.85
CA GLY A 61 8.95 1.27 15.32
C GLY A 61 8.74 2.33 14.26
N MET A 62 9.18 2.05 13.04
CA MET A 62 8.98 2.97 11.92
C MET A 62 7.53 2.89 11.43
N GLY A 63 6.77 3.95 11.64
CA GLY A 63 5.37 4.01 11.17
C GLY A 63 5.27 4.20 9.66
N GLY A 64 4.01 4.17 9.18
CA GLY A 64 3.75 4.25 7.74
C GLY A 64 4.20 5.56 7.11
N THR A 65 4.01 6.68 7.81
CA THR A 65 4.39 7.99 7.24
C THR A 65 5.90 8.11 7.07
N GLU A 66 6.69 7.64 8.03
CA GLU A 66 8.14 7.63 7.89
C GLU A 66 8.58 6.66 6.80
N THR A 67 7.93 5.50 6.71
CA THR A 67 8.21 4.51 5.67
C THR A 67 7.97 5.12 4.28
N LEU A 68 6.85 5.83 4.10
CA LEU A 68 6.56 6.49 2.83
C LEU A 68 7.66 7.48 2.45
N THR A 69 8.08 8.31 3.41
CA THR A 69 9.13 9.30 3.15
C THR A 69 10.43 8.63 2.70
N ARG A 70 10.81 7.55 3.34
CA ARG A 70 12.03 6.83 2.98
C ARG A 70 11.90 6.08 1.66
N LEU A 71 10.72 5.51 1.38
CA LEU A 71 10.46 4.85 0.09
C LEU A 71 10.62 5.85 -1.06
N GLY A 72 10.25 7.10 -0.85
CA GLY A 72 10.42 8.15 -1.86
C GLY A 72 11.86 8.38 -2.29
N GLY A 73 12.83 7.94 -1.48
CA GLY A 73 14.24 7.99 -1.85
C GLY A 73 14.68 6.78 -2.68
N GLN A 74 13.86 5.77 -2.81
CA GLN A 74 14.19 4.53 -3.52
C GLN A 74 13.33 4.29 -4.75
N VAL A 75 12.10 4.78 -4.74
CA VAL A 75 11.17 4.62 -5.87
C VAL A 75 10.57 5.97 -6.23
N ASP A 76 10.16 6.09 -7.50
CA ASP A 76 9.46 7.27 -7.97
C ASP A 76 7.98 7.15 -7.61
N LEU A 77 7.54 7.92 -6.62
CA LEU A 77 6.16 7.87 -6.13
C LEU A 77 5.13 8.33 -7.17
N ALA A 78 5.57 9.02 -8.21
CA ALA A 78 4.67 9.36 -9.32
C ALA A 78 4.35 8.14 -10.17
N GLN A 79 5.28 7.18 -10.24
CA GLN A 79 5.12 5.96 -11.02
C GLN A 79 4.61 4.79 -10.18
N VAL A 80 4.99 4.75 -8.90
CA VAL A 80 4.61 3.68 -7.97
C VAL A 80 3.71 4.29 -6.90
N PRO A 81 2.38 4.21 -7.07
CA PRO A 81 1.47 4.81 -6.09
C PRO A 81 1.55 4.10 -4.76
N VAL A 82 1.56 4.90 -3.68
CA VAL A 82 1.46 4.41 -2.31
C VAL A 82 0.07 4.73 -1.81
N VAL A 83 -0.64 3.72 -1.32
CA VAL A 83 -1.96 3.86 -0.73
C VAL A 83 -1.88 3.42 0.72
N PHE A 84 -2.29 4.30 1.63
CA PHE A 84 -2.31 3.97 3.04
C PHE A 84 -3.56 3.18 3.41
N MET A 85 -3.41 2.30 4.40
CA MET A 85 -4.54 1.69 5.11
C MET A 85 -4.55 2.20 6.53
N THR A 86 -5.70 2.65 7.02
CA THR A 86 -5.81 3.19 8.36
C THR A 86 -7.21 3.00 8.95
N ALA A 87 -7.26 2.79 10.28
CA ALA A 87 -8.52 2.77 11.00
C ALA A 87 -9.02 4.19 11.33
N LYS A 88 -8.16 5.20 11.14
CA LYS A 88 -8.51 6.59 11.41
C LYS A 88 -8.91 7.29 10.13
N ALA A 89 -10.18 7.69 10.07
CA ALA A 89 -10.81 8.19 8.84
C ALA A 89 -11.23 9.65 8.91
N GLN A 90 -10.69 10.43 9.83
CA GLN A 90 -11.05 11.84 9.92
C GLN A 90 -10.50 12.61 8.71
N PRO A 91 -11.29 13.54 8.14
CA PRO A 91 -10.90 14.22 6.90
C PRO A 91 -9.54 14.91 6.98
N GLY A 92 -9.20 15.52 8.11
CA GLY A 92 -7.90 16.17 8.27
C GLY A 92 -6.73 15.19 8.22
N GLU A 93 -6.91 13.99 8.76
CA GLU A 93 -5.87 12.96 8.73
C GLU A 93 -5.65 12.44 7.32
N ILE A 94 -6.73 12.20 6.59
CA ILE A 94 -6.66 11.73 5.20
C ILE A 94 -5.93 12.77 4.33
N GLU A 95 -6.29 14.04 4.50
CA GLU A 95 -5.64 15.11 3.73
C GLU A 95 -4.15 15.20 4.04
N ASN A 96 -3.76 15.06 5.30
CA ASN A 96 -2.35 15.07 5.68
C ASN A 96 -1.58 13.92 5.03
N LEU A 97 -2.17 12.72 4.98
CA LEU A 97 -1.55 11.58 4.33
C LEU A 97 -1.35 11.83 2.84
N ARG A 98 -2.33 12.43 2.18
CA ARG A 98 -2.20 12.77 0.76
C ARG A 98 -1.11 13.82 0.52
N LYS A 99 -0.98 14.79 1.41
CA LYS A 99 0.08 15.80 1.32
C LYS A 99 1.47 15.21 1.44
N LEU A 100 1.60 14.10 2.16
CA LEU A 100 2.88 13.39 2.28
C LEU A 100 3.26 12.62 1.02
N GLY A 101 2.33 12.47 0.07
CA GLY A 101 2.60 11.79 -1.18
C GLY A 101 1.77 10.55 -1.42
N ALA A 102 0.84 10.21 -0.51
CA ALA A 102 -0.05 9.07 -0.72
C ALA A 102 -1.02 9.35 -1.86
N ARG A 103 -1.23 8.35 -2.72
CA ARG A 103 -2.17 8.46 -3.82
C ARG A 103 -3.61 8.41 -3.32
N ASP A 104 -3.88 7.57 -2.32
CA ASP A 104 -5.20 7.40 -1.75
C ASP A 104 -5.09 6.76 -0.37
N VAL A 105 -6.26 6.60 0.29
CA VAL A 105 -6.34 5.99 1.62
C VAL A 105 -7.50 5.02 1.64
N ILE A 106 -7.27 3.81 2.14
CA ILE A 106 -8.30 2.80 2.33
C ILE A 106 -8.56 2.69 3.83
N ILE A 107 -9.83 2.80 4.22
CA ILE A 107 -10.24 2.79 5.61
C ILE A 107 -10.43 1.37 6.11
N LYS A 108 -9.91 1.06 7.30
CA LYS A 108 -10.16 -0.21 7.99
C LYS A 108 -11.40 -0.06 8.87
N PRO A 109 -12.23 -1.10 8.99
CA PRO A 109 -12.15 -2.38 8.30
C PRO A 109 -12.54 -2.25 6.82
N PHE A 110 -11.82 -2.97 5.96
CA PHE A 110 -12.12 -3.00 4.53
C PHE A 110 -12.86 -4.28 4.17
N ASP A 111 -13.53 -4.30 3.01
CA ASP A 111 -14.18 -5.49 2.50
C ASP A 111 -13.17 -6.28 1.65
N PRO A 112 -12.73 -7.47 2.10
CA PRO A 112 -11.75 -8.25 1.35
C PRO A 112 -12.20 -8.60 -0.06
N MET A 113 -13.52 -8.76 -0.26
CA MET A 113 -14.05 -9.12 -1.58
C MET A 113 -13.97 -7.96 -2.58
N ARG A 114 -13.80 -6.74 -2.10
CA ARG A 114 -13.75 -5.53 -2.94
C ARG A 114 -12.37 -4.89 -3.01
N LEU A 115 -11.42 -5.39 -2.22
CA LEU A 115 -10.11 -4.78 -2.12
C LEU A 115 -9.38 -4.75 -3.47
N ALA A 116 -9.38 -5.87 -4.18
CA ALA A 116 -8.69 -5.96 -5.46
C ALA A 116 -9.26 -4.98 -6.49
N SER A 117 -10.58 -4.88 -6.58
CA SER A 117 -11.21 -3.95 -7.52
C SER A 117 -10.95 -2.50 -7.12
N ARG A 118 -10.90 -2.20 -5.83
CA ARG A 118 -10.57 -0.86 -5.34
C ARG A 118 -9.14 -0.47 -5.74
N ILE A 119 -8.21 -1.38 -5.56
CA ILE A 119 -6.81 -1.15 -5.92
C ILE A 119 -6.67 -0.99 -7.43
N GLN A 120 -7.35 -1.83 -8.21
CA GLN A 120 -7.33 -1.71 -9.67
C GLN A 120 -7.88 -0.36 -10.12
N ALA A 121 -8.96 0.13 -9.50
CA ALA A 121 -9.53 1.43 -9.82
C ALA A 121 -8.55 2.57 -9.53
N ILE A 122 -7.84 2.49 -8.41
CA ILE A 122 -6.82 3.50 -8.06
C ILE A 122 -5.69 3.46 -9.08
N TRP A 123 -5.26 2.27 -9.47
CA TRP A 123 -4.21 2.09 -10.47
C TRP A 123 -4.61 2.68 -11.83
N GLU A 124 -5.84 2.41 -12.27
CA GLU A 124 -6.34 2.88 -13.56
C GLU A 124 -6.61 4.38 -13.58
N ALA A 125 -6.97 4.97 -12.45
CA ALA A 125 -7.12 6.42 -12.33
C ALA A 125 -5.77 7.10 -12.59
N GLY A 126 -4.70 6.40 -12.26
CA GLY A 126 -3.36 6.78 -12.61
C GLY A 126 -2.95 8.11 -12.02
N ASP A 127 -2.19 8.79 -12.80
CA ASP A 127 -1.64 10.10 -12.51
C ASP A 127 -2.36 11.19 -13.31
N ALA A 128 -3.59 10.88 -13.68
CA ALA A 128 -4.42 11.79 -14.48
C ALA A 128 -4.72 13.08 -13.74
#